data_51567e655f38268b899a7cf69bda546c
#
_entry.id   51567e655f38268b899a7cf69bda546c
#
_cell.length_a   1.000
_cell.length_b   1.000
_cell.length_c   1.000
_cell.angle_alpha   90.00
_cell.angle_beta   90.00
_cell.angle_gamma   90.00
#
_symmetry.space_group_name_H-M   'P 1'
#
loop_
_entity.id
_entity.type
_entity.pdbx_description
1 polymer ?
#
loop_
_entity_poly.entity_id
_entity_poly.type
_entity_poly.pdbx_seq_one_letter_code
_entity_poly.pdbx_strand_id
1 'polypeptide(L)'
;MSEVEIGNASAQCDARRQEMREPEEVVAMLRLHRLGWGSKRIAAHLGCSRNTVKRYLRLGGWHASRMPPRTRKLAGLDAWLAERFERHRGNADVVRQELLAEHGIGVSLRTVERAAEPLRQQWRAQALATVRFETPPGAQMQIDFGERTVLIAGERERVYVFVATLGYSRRLHVRAFQHERQSSWFDGMESAFAAFGGVTTEVLLDNARALVVHHDPVTREVHFNDRLLAFAKHWGFVPCACAPYRARTKGKDERGVGYVKHNALAGRSFASFAALEAHLEQWVREIADMRVHGTTGDGSRRAQIDSRKAAVHRHAATAAACTSRLLHRSRAQCVQRAVAVDR
;
A
#
# COMPACT_ATOMS: atom_id res chain seq x y z
N MET A 1 5.21 1.99 -49.49
CA MET A 1 4.03 2.86 -49.27
C MET A 1 4.13 3.30 -47.83
N SER A 2 4.28 4.52 -47.69
CA SER A 2 5.22 5.29 -46.88
C SER A 2 4.50 5.87 -45.64
N GLU A 3 5.25 5.91 -44.53
CA GLU A 3 4.88 6.45 -43.20
C GLU A 3 4.44 7.94 -43.18
N VAL A 4 4.35 8.58 -44.32
CA VAL A 4 4.04 10.00 -44.47
C VAL A 4 2.53 10.32 -44.50
N GLU A 5 1.67 9.33 -44.72
CA GLU A 5 0.21 9.58 -44.80
C GLU A 5 -0.56 9.51 -43.48
N ILE A 6 0.04 8.93 -42.44
CA ILE A 6 -0.62 8.80 -41.11
C ILE A 6 -0.47 10.10 -40.28
N GLY A 7 0.57 10.89 -40.55
CA GLY A 7 0.84 12.16 -39.84
C GLY A 7 -0.14 13.30 -40.18
N ASN A 8 -0.79 13.26 -41.33
CA ASN A 8 -1.61 14.39 -41.80
C ASN A 8 -3.08 14.34 -41.33
N ALA A 9 -3.57 13.16 -40.93
CA ALA A 9 -4.95 13.01 -40.43
C ALA A 9 -5.11 13.47 -38.97
N SER A 10 -4.07 13.36 -38.14
CA SER A 10 -4.11 13.82 -36.75
C SER A 10 -4.02 15.33 -36.63
N ALA A 11 -3.21 15.98 -37.48
CA ALA A 11 -3.07 17.44 -37.51
C ALA A 11 -4.34 18.14 -38.02
N GLN A 12 -5.13 17.52 -38.92
CA GLN A 12 -6.40 18.03 -39.35
C GLN A 12 -7.55 17.84 -38.37
N CYS A 13 -7.45 16.89 -37.42
CA CYS A 13 -8.45 16.69 -36.38
C CYS A 13 -8.32 17.69 -35.22
N ASP A 14 -7.11 18.18 -34.93
CA ASP A 14 -6.86 19.20 -33.91
C ASP A 14 -7.27 20.62 -34.37
N ALA A 15 -7.29 20.89 -35.65
CA ALA A 15 -7.72 22.18 -36.20
C ALA A 15 -9.24 22.44 -36.07
N ARG A 16 -10.04 21.49 -35.63
CA ARG A 16 -11.50 21.62 -35.41
C ARG A 16 -11.92 21.81 -33.96
N ARG A 17 -10.99 21.87 -33.00
CA ARG A 17 -11.31 22.46 -31.71
C ARG A 17 -11.53 23.95 -31.93
N GLN A 18 -12.81 24.38 -32.02
CA GLN A 18 -13.19 25.79 -31.97
C GLN A 18 -12.66 26.32 -30.63
N GLU A 19 -11.46 26.91 -30.66
CA GLU A 19 -10.92 27.63 -29.52
C GLU A 19 -11.94 28.68 -29.11
N MET A 20 -12.39 28.58 -27.88
CA MET A 20 -13.26 29.57 -27.26
C MET A 20 -12.43 30.85 -27.14
N ARG A 21 -12.90 31.94 -27.78
CA ARG A 21 -12.21 33.24 -27.72
C ARG A 21 -12.27 33.79 -26.31
N GLU A 22 -11.19 34.44 -25.91
CA GLU A 22 -11.11 35.10 -24.59
C GLU A 22 -12.15 36.24 -24.51
N PRO A 23 -12.67 36.55 -23.33
CA PRO A 23 -13.65 37.62 -23.12
C PRO A 23 -13.21 38.97 -23.72
N GLU A 24 -11.92 39.29 -23.58
CA GLU A 24 -11.32 40.54 -24.09
C GLU A 24 -11.36 40.62 -25.61
N GLU A 25 -11.11 39.52 -26.30
CA GLU A 25 -11.21 39.47 -27.79
C GLU A 25 -12.63 39.71 -28.25
N VAL A 26 -13.62 39.18 -27.53
CA VAL A 26 -15.04 39.39 -27.86
C VAL A 26 -15.44 40.86 -27.61
N VAL A 27 -14.96 41.46 -26.54
CA VAL A 27 -15.17 42.91 -26.27
C VAL A 27 -14.55 43.73 -27.39
N ALA A 28 -13.35 43.38 -27.86
CA ALA A 28 -12.72 44.06 -29.00
C ALA A 28 -13.53 43.91 -30.27
N MET A 29 -14.11 42.73 -30.56
CA MET A 29 -15.02 42.53 -31.72
C MET A 29 -16.23 43.46 -31.68
N LEU A 30 -16.88 43.58 -30.53
CA LEU A 30 -18.06 44.42 -30.32
C LEU A 30 -17.71 45.89 -30.46
N ARG A 31 -16.54 46.32 -29.89
CA ARG A 31 -16.07 47.69 -30.01
C ARG A 31 -15.77 48.09 -31.44
N LEU A 32 -15.06 47.27 -32.21
CA LEU A 32 -14.76 47.50 -33.62
C LEU A 32 -16.04 47.57 -34.47
N HIS A 33 -17.02 46.71 -34.15
CA HIS A 33 -18.32 46.76 -34.82
C HIS A 33 -19.08 48.07 -34.56
N ARG A 34 -19.07 48.57 -33.32
CA ARG A 34 -19.68 49.91 -32.98
C ARG A 34 -19.00 51.05 -33.71
N LEU A 35 -17.72 50.93 -34.03
CA LEU A 35 -16.96 51.88 -34.85
C LEU A 35 -17.21 51.72 -36.36
N GLY A 36 -18.22 50.93 -36.76
CA GLY A 36 -18.64 50.77 -38.16
C GLY A 36 -17.84 49.73 -38.97
N TRP A 37 -17.01 48.91 -38.30
CA TRP A 37 -16.26 47.88 -39.04
C TRP A 37 -17.17 46.70 -39.41
N GLY A 38 -17.08 46.26 -40.66
CA GLY A 38 -17.76 45.05 -41.10
C GLY A 38 -17.09 43.76 -40.58
N SER A 39 -17.86 42.70 -40.43
CA SER A 39 -17.41 41.42 -39.89
C SER A 39 -16.20 40.80 -40.61
N LYS A 40 -16.02 41.07 -41.91
CA LYS A 40 -14.86 40.61 -42.69
C LYS A 40 -13.57 41.32 -42.24
N ARG A 41 -13.63 42.64 -42.03
CA ARG A 41 -12.51 43.45 -41.59
C ARG A 41 -12.10 43.10 -40.14
N ILE A 42 -13.09 42.92 -39.24
CA ILE A 42 -12.86 42.54 -37.87
C ILE A 42 -12.18 41.14 -37.81
N ALA A 43 -12.65 40.19 -38.62
CA ALA A 43 -12.09 38.84 -38.70
C ALA A 43 -10.61 38.85 -39.11
N ALA A 44 -10.28 39.64 -40.13
CA ALA A 44 -8.91 39.80 -40.60
C ALA A 44 -8.00 40.46 -39.53
N HIS A 45 -8.51 41.47 -38.84
CA HIS A 45 -7.76 42.20 -37.80
C HIS A 45 -7.46 41.35 -36.54
N LEU A 46 -8.42 40.53 -36.13
CA LEU A 46 -8.30 39.70 -34.91
C LEU A 46 -7.85 38.26 -35.21
N GLY A 47 -7.47 37.96 -36.45
CA GLY A 47 -6.99 36.62 -36.82
C GLY A 47 -7.99 35.50 -36.57
N CYS A 48 -9.29 35.73 -36.80
CA CYS A 48 -10.34 34.76 -36.58
C CYS A 48 -11.27 34.59 -37.78
N SER A 49 -12.14 33.55 -37.73
CA SER A 49 -13.10 33.35 -38.82
C SER A 49 -14.21 34.41 -38.79
N ARG A 50 -14.69 34.77 -39.98
CA ARG A 50 -15.86 35.68 -40.15
C ARG A 50 -17.09 35.13 -39.40
N ASN A 51 -17.27 33.81 -39.40
CA ASN A 51 -18.38 33.15 -38.70
C ASN A 51 -18.28 33.30 -37.18
N THR A 52 -17.07 33.27 -36.62
CA THR A 52 -16.81 33.55 -35.20
C THR A 52 -17.25 34.96 -34.85
N VAL A 53 -16.84 35.97 -35.64
CA VAL A 53 -17.25 37.36 -35.42
C VAL A 53 -18.78 37.50 -35.50
N LYS A 54 -19.42 36.99 -36.57
CA LYS A 54 -20.88 37.03 -36.71
C LYS A 54 -21.61 36.37 -35.53
N ARG A 55 -21.07 35.26 -34.99
CA ARG A 55 -21.64 34.58 -33.83
C ARG A 55 -21.64 35.47 -32.61
N TYR A 56 -20.49 36.08 -32.24
CA TYR A 56 -20.41 36.93 -31.06
C TYR A 56 -21.15 38.28 -31.23
N LEU A 57 -21.21 38.82 -32.43
CA LEU A 57 -22.06 40.00 -32.71
C LEU A 57 -23.54 39.70 -32.52
N ARG A 58 -24.00 38.50 -32.90
CA ARG A 58 -25.38 38.05 -32.70
C ARG A 58 -25.68 37.78 -31.24
N LEU A 59 -24.72 37.22 -30.50
CA LEU A 59 -24.85 36.94 -29.06
C LEU A 59 -24.74 38.21 -28.19
N GLY A 60 -24.25 39.33 -28.77
CA GLY A 60 -24.10 40.59 -28.03
C GLY A 60 -23.02 40.60 -26.96
N GLY A 61 -22.25 39.52 -26.81
CA GLY A 61 -21.22 39.40 -25.78
C GLY A 61 -20.55 38.04 -25.75
N TRP A 62 -19.63 37.90 -24.82
CA TRP A 62 -19.01 36.62 -24.51
C TRP A 62 -19.95 35.81 -23.61
N HIS A 63 -20.13 34.55 -23.95
CA HIS A 63 -20.92 33.60 -23.18
C HIS A 63 -20.09 32.33 -23.01
N ALA A 64 -19.99 31.86 -21.78
CA ALA A 64 -19.35 30.58 -21.51
C ALA A 64 -20.10 29.47 -22.28
N SER A 65 -19.36 28.64 -23.02
CA SER A 65 -19.94 27.48 -23.68
C SER A 65 -20.36 26.46 -22.63
N ARG A 66 -21.65 26.41 -22.33
CA ARG A 66 -22.22 25.32 -21.52
C ARG A 66 -22.49 24.15 -22.45
N MET A 67 -21.61 23.14 -22.44
CA MET A 67 -21.99 21.85 -22.98
C MET A 67 -23.18 21.32 -22.16
N PRO A 68 -24.27 20.90 -22.78
CA PRO A 68 -25.37 20.28 -22.03
C PRO A 68 -24.80 19.06 -21.31
N PRO A 69 -25.17 18.83 -20.04
CA PRO A 69 -24.71 17.66 -19.31
C PRO A 69 -25.15 16.41 -20.05
N ARG A 70 -24.16 15.60 -20.51
CA ARG A 70 -24.47 14.33 -21.15
C ARG A 70 -25.14 13.44 -20.12
N THR A 71 -26.31 12.94 -20.43
CA THR A 71 -27.00 11.94 -19.60
C THR A 71 -26.07 10.74 -19.43
N ARG A 72 -25.69 10.46 -18.20
CA ARG A 72 -24.83 9.30 -17.90
C ARG A 72 -25.64 8.03 -18.10
N LYS A 73 -25.14 7.07 -18.87
CA LYS A 73 -25.81 5.78 -19.12
C LYS A 73 -26.10 4.99 -17.84
N LEU A 74 -25.39 5.27 -16.76
CA LEU A 74 -25.54 4.65 -15.46
C LEU A 74 -26.24 5.56 -14.42
N ALA A 75 -26.92 6.62 -14.88
CA ALA A 75 -27.65 7.52 -13.97
C ALA A 75 -28.80 6.75 -13.29
N GLY A 76 -28.92 6.90 -11.96
CA GLY A 76 -29.93 6.22 -11.14
C GLY A 76 -29.57 4.81 -10.70
N LEU A 77 -28.40 4.28 -11.10
CA LEU A 77 -27.93 2.95 -10.68
C LEU A 77 -26.84 3.01 -9.60
N ASP A 78 -26.63 4.15 -8.95
CA ASP A 78 -25.54 4.34 -8.02
C ASP A 78 -25.60 3.35 -6.83
N ALA A 79 -26.78 3.10 -6.28
CA ALA A 79 -26.99 2.15 -5.17
C ALA A 79 -26.74 0.70 -5.63
N TRP A 80 -27.26 0.33 -6.81
CA TRP A 80 -27.03 -0.99 -7.40
C TRP A 80 -25.54 -1.23 -7.67
N LEU A 81 -24.87 -0.25 -8.26
CA LEU A 81 -23.43 -0.32 -8.51
C LEU A 81 -22.64 -0.48 -7.22
N ALA A 82 -22.97 0.26 -6.17
CA ALA A 82 -22.28 0.16 -4.88
C ALA A 82 -22.41 -1.25 -4.29
N GLU A 83 -23.62 -1.81 -4.27
CA GLU A 83 -23.88 -3.16 -3.78
C GLU A 83 -23.09 -4.22 -4.58
N ARG A 84 -23.13 -4.14 -5.92
CA ARG A 84 -22.45 -5.11 -6.78
C ARG A 84 -20.94 -5.01 -6.68
N PHE A 85 -20.40 -3.79 -6.60
CA PHE A 85 -18.96 -3.61 -6.37
C PHE A 85 -18.52 -4.17 -5.03
N GLU A 86 -19.30 -4.01 -3.96
CA GLU A 86 -19.00 -4.62 -2.67
C GLU A 86 -19.03 -6.13 -2.75
N ARG A 87 -20.10 -6.71 -3.29
CA ARG A 87 -20.28 -8.17 -3.50
C ARG A 87 -19.12 -8.79 -4.27
N HIS A 88 -18.69 -8.16 -5.36
CA HIS A 88 -17.62 -8.66 -6.24
C HIS A 88 -16.24 -8.10 -5.91
N ARG A 89 -16.06 -7.51 -4.72
CA ARG A 89 -14.76 -6.97 -4.24
C ARG A 89 -14.09 -6.03 -5.24
N GLY A 90 -14.87 -5.22 -5.95
CA GLY A 90 -14.39 -4.22 -6.90
C GLY A 90 -14.09 -4.75 -8.30
N ASN A 91 -14.50 -5.99 -8.64
CA ASN A 91 -14.34 -6.54 -9.99
C ASN A 91 -15.33 -5.89 -10.97
N ALA A 92 -14.85 -4.88 -11.70
CA ALA A 92 -15.68 -4.10 -12.62
C ALA A 92 -16.17 -4.89 -13.83
N ASP A 93 -15.48 -5.96 -14.23
CA ASP A 93 -15.91 -6.76 -15.39
C ASP A 93 -17.11 -7.64 -15.05
N VAL A 94 -17.15 -8.25 -13.88
CA VAL A 94 -18.31 -9.00 -13.39
C VAL A 94 -19.51 -8.08 -13.24
N VAL A 95 -19.32 -6.88 -12.64
CA VAL A 95 -20.39 -5.88 -12.53
C VAL A 95 -20.91 -5.45 -13.90
N ARG A 96 -20.05 -5.34 -14.91
CA ARG A 96 -20.44 -5.02 -16.29
C ARG A 96 -21.30 -6.14 -16.91
N GLN A 97 -20.96 -7.41 -16.63
CA GLN A 97 -21.73 -8.56 -17.11
C GLN A 97 -23.11 -8.61 -16.46
N GLU A 98 -23.20 -8.40 -15.15
CA GLU A 98 -24.49 -8.34 -14.44
C GLU A 98 -25.34 -7.13 -14.88
N LEU A 99 -24.72 -5.98 -15.13
CA LEU A 99 -25.39 -4.78 -15.65
C LEU A 99 -26.06 -5.04 -17.00
N LEU A 100 -25.39 -5.81 -17.86
CA LEU A 100 -25.99 -6.22 -19.14
C LEU A 100 -27.12 -7.23 -18.94
N ALA A 101 -26.94 -8.21 -18.06
CA ALA A 101 -27.92 -9.28 -17.82
C ALA A 101 -29.17 -8.76 -17.10
N GLU A 102 -29.04 -7.93 -16.07
CA GLU A 102 -30.15 -7.51 -15.23
C GLU A 102 -30.86 -6.23 -15.77
N HIS A 103 -30.11 -5.31 -16.36
CA HIS A 103 -30.64 -4.02 -16.83
C HIS A 103 -30.61 -3.83 -18.34
N GLY A 104 -30.04 -4.77 -19.10
CA GLY A 104 -29.90 -4.62 -20.57
C GLY A 104 -28.95 -3.51 -20.98
N ILE A 105 -28.14 -2.96 -20.06
CA ILE A 105 -27.30 -1.80 -20.32
C ILE A 105 -25.90 -2.22 -20.75
N GLY A 106 -25.64 -2.15 -22.06
CA GLY A 106 -24.31 -2.38 -22.63
C GLY A 106 -23.42 -1.15 -22.53
N VAL A 107 -22.35 -1.24 -21.73
CA VAL A 107 -21.32 -0.19 -21.60
C VAL A 107 -19.93 -0.81 -21.67
N SER A 108 -18.92 0.05 -21.95
CA SER A 108 -17.52 -0.39 -21.90
C SER A 108 -17.07 -0.61 -20.46
N LEU A 109 -16.09 -1.50 -20.25
CA LEU A 109 -15.46 -1.74 -18.95
C LEU A 109 -14.98 -0.42 -18.31
N ARG A 110 -14.34 0.44 -19.11
CA ARG A 110 -13.87 1.76 -18.67
C ARG A 110 -14.99 2.67 -18.12
N THR A 111 -16.22 2.52 -18.63
CA THR A 111 -17.38 3.28 -18.11
C THR A 111 -17.76 2.81 -16.72
N VAL A 112 -17.74 1.49 -16.47
CA VAL A 112 -18.01 0.89 -15.16
C VAL A 112 -16.88 1.22 -14.18
N GLU A 113 -15.62 1.11 -14.60
CA GLU A 113 -14.46 1.48 -13.78
C GLU A 113 -14.51 2.95 -13.34
N ARG A 114 -14.93 3.85 -14.24
CA ARG A 114 -15.09 5.28 -13.91
C ARG A 114 -16.22 5.51 -12.92
N ALA A 115 -17.31 4.76 -13.02
CA ALA A 115 -18.40 4.83 -12.05
C ALA A 115 -18.00 4.28 -10.69
N ALA A 116 -17.11 3.27 -10.66
CA ALA A 116 -16.56 2.69 -9.43
C ALA A 116 -15.50 3.55 -8.72
N GLU A 117 -14.91 4.52 -9.41
CA GLU A 117 -13.78 5.29 -8.84
C GLU A 117 -14.13 6.01 -7.52
N PRO A 118 -15.30 6.65 -7.34
CA PRO A 118 -15.70 7.22 -6.05
C PRO A 118 -15.78 6.17 -4.94
N LEU A 119 -16.33 4.98 -5.24
CA LEU A 119 -16.42 3.87 -4.28
C LEU A 119 -15.04 3.34 -3.91
N ARG A 120 -14.15 3.18 -4.89
CA ARG A 120 -12.75 2.79 -4.63
C ARG A 120 -12.02 3.81 -3.78
N GLN A 121 -12.26 5.11 -3.98
CA GLN A 121 -11.69 6.17 -3.15
C GLN A 121 -12.22 6.11 -1.71
N GLN A 122 -13.52 5.88 -1.52
CA GLN A 122 -14.12 5.68 -0.19
C GLN A 122 -13.52 4.46 0.51
N TRP A 123 -13.38 3.32 -0.17
CA TRP A 123 -12.75 2.13 0.40
C TRP A 123 -11.27 2.35 0.75
N ARG A 124 -10.53 3.06 -0.11
CA ARG A 124 -9.14 3.47 0.20
C ARG A 124 -9.10 4.39 1.41
N ALA A 125 -10.00 5.37 1.48
CA ALA A 125 -10.09 6.28 2.62
C ALA A 125 -10.47 5.53 3.91
N GLN A 126 -11.44 4.60 3.86
CA GLN A 126 -11.80 3.73 4.99
C GLN A 126 -10.64 2.81 5.39
N ALA A 127 -9.91 2.24 4.42
CA ALA A 127 -8.73 1.42 4.69
C ALA A 127 -7.59 2.25 5.30
N LEU A 128 -7.47 3.52 4.95
CA LEU A 128 -6.53 4.47 5.56
C LEU A 128 -7.00 4.97 6.93
N ALA A 129 -8.31 5.19 7.11
CA ALA A 129 -8.93 5.59 8.36
C ALA A 129 -9.07 4.42 9.36
N THR A 130 -8.92 3.16 8.91
CA THR A 130 -8.83 2.03 9.82
C THR A 130 -7.59 2.26 10.69
N VAL A 131 -7.83 2.50 11.98
CA VAL A 131 -6.80 2.82 12.98
C VAL A 131 -5.62 1.88 12.80
N ARG A 132 -4.50 2.42 12.34
CA ARG A 132 -3.25 1.66 12.25
C ARG A 132 -2.90 1.27 13.65
N PHE A 133 -2.86 -0.01 13.91
CA PHE A 133 -2.44 -0.54 15.20
C PHE A 133 -0.97 -0.14 15.43
N GLU A 134 -0.77 1.01 16.07
CA GLU A 134 0.56 1.43 16.49
C GLU A 134 0.85 0.82 17.86
N THR A 135 1.92 0.07 17.92
CA THR A 135 2.42 -0.48 19.18
C THR A 135 3.31 0.56 19.87
N PRO A 136 3.24 0.69 21.18
CA PRO A 136 4.18 1.53 21.94
C PRO A 136 5.63 1.09 21.71
N PRO A 137 6.62 1.98 21.94
CA PRO A 137 8.03 1.63 21.86
C PRO A 137 8.38 0.45 22.77
N GLY A 138 9.14 -0.53 22.25
CA GLY A 138 9.56 -1.73 22.97
C GLY A 138 8.45 -2.77 23.22
N ALA A 139 7.22 -2.51 22.79
CA ALA A 139 6.12 -3.42 23.09
C ALA A 139 6.12 -4.67 22.21
N GLN A 140 6.40 -4.54 20.92
CA GLN A 140 6.24 -5.66 19.98
C GLN A 140 7.31 -5.66 18.88
N MET A 141 7.84 -6.82 18.62
CA MET A 141 8.59 -7.16 17.42
C MET A 141 7.79 -8.16 16.59
N GLN A 142 7.79 -8.01 15.30
CA GLN A 142 7.18 -8.96 14.36
C GLN A 142 8.28 -9.70 13.63
N ILE A 143 8.12 -11.00 13.43
CA ILE A 143 9.08 -11.85 12.72
C ILE A 143 8.39 -12.62 11.60
N ASP A 144 9.09 -12.76 10.49
CA ASP A 144 8.61 -13.52 9.34
C ASP A 144 9.79 -14.10 8.54
N PHE A 145 9.55 -15.16 7.79
CA PHE A 145 10.48 -15.68 6.79
C PHE A 145 9.96 -15.41 5.37
N GLY A 146 10.88 -15.12 4.50
CA GLY A 146 10.60 -15.05 3.07
C GLY A 146 11.56 -15.89 2.27
N GLU A 147 11.05 -16.66 1.31
CA GLU A 147 11.86 -17.44 0.38
C GLU A 147 12.20 -16.63 -0.87
N ARG A 148 13.47 -16.69 -1.33
CA ARG A 148 13.92 -16.09 -2.59
C ARG A 148 15.01 -16.95 -3.23
N THR A 149 14.96 -17.10 -4.54
CA THR A 149 16.06 -17.64 -5.32
C THR A 149 17.01 -16.52 -5.71
N VAL A 150 18.29 -16.66 -5.40
CA VAL A 150 19.38 -15.74 -5.74
C VAL A 150 20.50 -16.48 -6.44
N LEU A 151 21.39 -15.75 -7.13
CA LEU A 151 22.59 -16.32 -7.72
C LEU A 151 23.73 -16.23 -6.70
N ILE A 152 24.29 -17.39 -6.29
CA ILE A 152 25.46 -17.48 -5.40
C ILE A 152 26.52 -18.29 -6.13
N ALA A 153 27.71 -17.73 -6.29
CA ALA A 153 28.81 -18.35 -7.04
C ALA A 153 28.43 -18.80 -8.47
N GLY A 154 27.45 -18.12 -9.10
CA GLY A 154 26.94 -18.45 -10.42
C GLY A 154 25.79 -19.47 -10.44
N GLU A 155 25.49 -20.10 -9.33
CA GLU A 155 24.41 -21.08 -9.19
C GLU A 155 23.13 -20.46 -8.59
N ARG A 156 21.97 -20.99 -8.97
CA ARG A 156 20.67 -20.57 -8.40
C ARG A 156 20.44 -21.28 -7.09
N GLU A 157 20.56 -20.55 -6.00
CA GLU A 157 20.29 -21.06 -4.66
C GLU A 157 19.00 -20.50 -4.08
N ARG A 158 18.26 -21.35 -3.37
CA ARG A 158 17.11 -20.96 -2.59
C ARG A 158 17.60 -20.50 -1.23
N VAL A 159 17.31 -19.27 -0.87
CA VAL A 159 17.64 -18.70 0.42
C VAL A 159 16.37 -18.33 1.18
N TYR A 160 16.40 -18.49 2.48
CA TYR A 160 15.36 -18.15 3.40
C TYR A 160 15.79 -16.89 4.16
N VAL A 161 15.01 -15.83 4.04
CA VAL A 161 15.33 -14.53 4.61
C VAL A 161 14.46 -14.30 5.83
N PHE A 162 15.08 -14.33 7.00
CA PHE A 162 14.47 -13.93 8.26
C PHE A 162 14.40 -12.40 8.31
N VAL A 163 13.23 -11.86 8.64
CA VAL A 163 13.01 -10.42 8.82
C VAL A 163 12.35 -10.20 10.16
N ALA A 164 12.98 -9.40 10.99
CA ALA A 164 12.40 -8.90 12.24
C ALA A 164 12.11 -7.40 12.08
N THR A 165 10.92 -6.97 12.47
CA THR A 165 10.46 -5.58 12.37
C THR A 165 9.98 -5.10 13.73
N LEU A 166 10.54 -4.01 14.25
CA LEU A 166 10.03 -3.36 15.45
C LEU A 166 8.68 -2.68 15.18
N GLY A 167 7.72 -2.91 16.04
CA GLY A 167 6.35 -2.47 15.85
C GLY A 167 6.16 -0.94 15.85
N TYR A 168 6.96 -0.21 16.60
CA TYR A 168 6.91 1.25 16.72
C TYR A 168 7.76 1.95 15.67
N SER A 169 9.08 1.69 15.65
CA SER A 169 10.03 2.39 14.78
C SER A 169 10.04 1.90 13.34
N ARG A 170 9.54 0.68 13.10
CA ARG A 170 9.66 -0.02 11.81
C ARG A 170 11.10 -0.38 11.44
N ARG A 171 12.03 -0.30 12.40
CA ARG A 171 13.40 -0.73 12.20
C ARG A 171 13.43 -2.20 11.85
N LEU A 172 14.27 -2.55 10.88
CA LEU A 172 14.42 -3.92 10.39
C LEU A 172 15.71 -4.56 10.88
N HIS A 173 15.66 -5.87 11.12
CA HIS A 173 16.84 -6.74 11.15
C HIS A 173 16.61 -7.86 10.16
N VAL A 174 17.63 -8.20 9.40
CA VAL A 174 17.52 -9.17 8.29
C VAL A 174 18.70 -10.14 8.36
N ARG A 175 18.42 -11.44 8.22
CA ARG A 175 19.44 -12.48 8.06
C ARG A 175 19.05 -13.46 6.96
N ALA A 176 20.03 -14.04 6.30
CA ALA A 176 19.84 -15.12 5.34
C ALA A 176 20.10 -16.47 6.02
N PHE A 177 19.36 -17.49 5.59
CA PHE A 177 19.52 -18.87 6.04
C PHE A 177 19.37 -19.82 4.84
N GLN A 178 20.05 -20.96 4.90
CA GLN A 178 19.87 -22.02 3.91
C GLN A 178 18.61 -22.84 4.13
N HIS A 179 18.02 -22.78 5.34
CA HIS A 179 16.83 -23.55 5.71
C HIS A 179 15.91 -22.72 6.62
N GLU A 180 14.61 -22.98 6.52
CA GLU A 180 13.60 -22.48 7.46
C GLU A 180 13.30 -23.54 8.54
N ARG A 181 14.30 -23.86 9.36
CA ARG A 181 14.16 -24.78 10.49
C ARG A 181 13.95 -23.99 11.79
N GLN A 182 13.49 -24.67 12.83
CA GLN A 182 13.31 -24.06 14.17
C GLN A 182 14.57 -23.36 14.69
N SER A 183 15.77 -23.96 14.45
CA SER A 183 17.03 -23.32 14.80
C SER A 183 17.22 -21.98 14.10
N SER A 184 16.90 -21.91 12.80
CA SER A 184 17.02 -20.65 12.04
C SER A 184 16.09 -19.55 12.58
N TRP A 185 14.90 -19.92 13.10
CA TRP A 185 14.02 -18.97 13.78
C TRP A 185 14.64 -18.44 15.08
N PHE A 186 15.25 -19.32 15.89
CA PHE A 186 15.89 -18.92 17.15
C PHE A 186 17.13 -18.07 16.89
N ASP A 187 18.01 -18.51 15.99
CA ASP A 187 19.21 -17.75 15.59
C ASP A 187 18.85 -16.37 15.00
N GLY A 188 17.77 -16.31 14.22
CA GLY A 188 17.23 -15.07 13.69
C GLY A 188 16.73 -14.13 14.79
N MET A 189 15.99 -14.64 15.76
CA MET A 189 15.50 -13.86 16.90
C MET A 189 16.65 -13.37 17.78
N GLU A 190 17.61 -14.23 18.13
CA GLU A 190 18.78 -13.83 18.93
C GLU A 190 19.59 -12.73 18.27
N SER A 191 19.84 -12.88 16.96
CA SER A 191 20.54 -11.87 16.20
C SER A 191 19.77 -10.54 16.13
N ALA A 192 18.41 -10.61 16.05
CA ALA A 192 17.56 -9.43 16.10
C ALA A 192 17.59 -8.74 17.47
N PHE A 193 17.56 -9.51 18.57
CA PHE A 193 17.68 -8.97 19.92
C PHE A 193 19.03 -8.26 20.13
N ALA A 194 20.10 -8.84 19.61
CA ALA A 194 21.43 -8.21 19.64
C ALA A 194 21.45 -6.91 18.80
N ALA A 195 20.93 -6.93 17.59
CA ALA A 195 20.90 -5.77 16.69
C ALA A 195 20.03 -4.64 17.22
N PHE A 196 18.90 -4.93 17.84
CA PHE A 196 18.00 -3.95 18.45
C PHE A 196 18.46 -3.47 19.84
N GLY A 197 19.43 -4.15 20.41
CA GLY A 197 19.95 -3.84 21.73
C GLY A 197 19.05 -4.30 22.87
N GLY A 198 18.08 -5.19 22.66
CA GLY A 198 17.19 -5.71 23.68
C GLY A 198 16.02 -6.52 23.13
N VAL A 199 15.13 -6.96 24.02
CA VAL A 199 13.99 -7.81 23.73
C VAL A 199 12.71 -7.04 23.94
N THR A 200 11.76 -7.15 23.00
CA THR A 200 10.43 -6.55 23.13
C THR A 200 9.54 -7.38 24.06
N THR A 201 8.51 -6.78 24.63
CA THR A 201 7.55 -7.48 25.48
C THR A 201 6.87 -8.65 24.77
N GLU A 202 6.53 -8.44 23.50
CA GLU A 202 5.84 -9.43 22.66
C GLU A 202 6.64 -9.67 21.37
N VAL A 203 6.66 -10.93 20.92
CA VAL A 203 7.13 -11.32 19.59
C VAL A 203 5.95 -11.90 18.83
N LEU A 204 5.51 -11.18 17.81
CA LEU A 204 4.43 -11.62 16.91
C LEU A 204 5.04 -12.46 15.79
N LEU A 205 4.54 -13.67 15.63
CA LEU A 205 4.98 -14.63 14.63
C LEU A 205 3.81 -15.09 13.75
N ASP A 206 4.12 -15.50 12.55
CA ASP A 206 3.17 -16.22 11.72
C ASP A 206 2.96 -17.64 12.27
N ASN A 207 1.89 -18.32 11.81
CA ASN A 207 1.57 -19.69 12.20
C ASN A 207 2.55 -20.70 11.56
N ALA A 208 3.87 -20.41 11.63
CA ALA A 208 4.90 -21.30 11.14
C ALA A 208 4.88 -22.61 11.92
N ARG A 209 4.77 -23.74 11.23
CA ARG A 209 4.72 -25.08 11.83
C ARG A 209 5.92 -25.40 12.73
N ALA A 210 7.05 -24.75 12.50
CA ALA A 210 8.23 -24.86 13.35
C ALA A 210 8.03 -24.28 14.76
N LEU A 211 7.10 -23.33 14.91
CA LEU A 211 6.89 -22.56 16.15
C LEU A 211 5.51 -22.78 16.76
N VAL A 212 4.48 -23.01 15.92
CA VAL A 212 3.09 -23.21 16.32
C VAL A 212 2.66 -24.63 16.01
N VAL A 213 2.25 -25.38 17.03
CA VAL A 213 1.79 -26.76 16.90
C VAL A 213 0.35 -26.77 16.38
N HIS A 214 -0.50 -25.94 16.96
CA HIS A 214 -1.92 -25.86 16.59
C HIS A 214 -2.45 -24.43 16.83
N HIS A 215 -3.30 -23.97 15.95
CA HIS A 215 -4.05 -22.73 16.10
C HIS A 215 -5.50 -22.98 15.71
N ASP A 216 -6.40 -22.98 16.68
CA ASP A 216 -7.82 -23.17 16.44
C ASP A 216 -8.43 -21.87 15.88
N PRO A 217 -8.99 -21.88 14.68
CA PRO A 217 -9.59 -20.68 14.07
C PRO A 217 -10.89 -20.22 14.74
N VAL A 218 -11.58 -21.14 15.48
CA VAL A 218 -12.87 -20.87 16.14
C VAL A 218 -12.64 -20.35 17.56
N THR A 219 -11.93 -21.14 18.38
CA THR A 219 -11.63 -20.78 19.78
C THR A 219 -10.52 -19.76 19.90
N ARG A 220 -9.71 -19.57 18.82
CA ARG A 220 -8.50 -18.76 18.78
C ARG A 220 -7.42 -19.23 19.78
N GLU A 221 -7.49 -20.45 20.22
CA GLU A 221 -6.51 -21.04 21.10
C GLU A 221 -5.25 -21.40 20.30
N VAL A 222 -4.07 -21.01 20.80
CA VAL A 222 -2.79 -21.25 20.15
C VAL A 222 -1.93 -22.11 21.03
N HIS A 223 -1.49 -23.24 20.50
CA HIS A 223 -0.52 -24.12 21.13
C HIS A 223 0.86 -23.91 20.48
N PHE A 224 1.75 -23.30 21.23
CA PHE A 224 3.14 -23.11 20.80
C PHE A 224 3.98 -24.35 21.06
N ASN A 225 5.05 -24.50 20.27
CA ASN A 225 6.04 -25.53 20.52
C ASN A 225 6.77 -25.29 21.86
N ASP A 226 7.01 -26.36 22.63
CA ASP A 226 7.64 -26.27 23.96
C ASP A 226 9.02 -25.62 23.94
N ARG A 227 9.80 -25.85 22.87
CA ARG A 227 11.10 -25.19 22.70
C ARG A 227 10.96 -23.68 22.52
N LEU A 228 9.92 -23.22 21.79
CA LEU A 228 9.63 -21.79 21.69
C LEU A 228 9.22 -21.22 23.06
N LEU A 229 8.40 -21.94 23.84
CA LEU A 229 8.02 -21.48 25.15
C LEU A 229 9.22 -21.40 26.11
N ALA A 230 10.14 -22.38 26.07
CA ALA A 230 11.38 -22.35 26.81
C ALA A 230 12.29 -21.18 26.37
N PHE A 231 12.43 -20.96 25.08
CA PHE A 231 13.18 -19.86 24.51
C PHE A 231 12.58 -18.50 24.90
N ALA A 232 11.25 -18.35 24.79
CA ALA A 232 10.53 -17.14 25.18
C ALA A 232 10.68 -16.83 26.68
N LYS A 233 10.67 -17.88 27.54
CA LYS A 233 10.94 -17.76 28.98
C LYS A 233 12.38 -17.30 29.25
N HIS A 234 13.35 -17.86 28.52
CA HIS A 234 14.77 -17.51 28.67
C HIS A 234 15.01 -16.03 28.31
N TRP A 235 14.45 -15.56 27.21
CA TRP A 235 14.63 -14.19 26.75
C TRP A 235 13.64 -13.17 27.34
N GLY A 236 12.59 -13.63 28.04
CA GLY A 236 11.64 -12.78 28.76
C GLY A 236 10.60 -12.10 27.89
N PHE A 237 10.17 -12.72 26.78
CA PHE A 237 9.10 -12.20 25.92
C PHE A 237 7.87 -13.13 25.89
N VAL A 238 6.74 -12.58 25.42
CA VAL A 238 5.50 -13.33 25.19
C VAL A 238 5.37 -13.64 23.70
N PRO A 239 5.34 -14.92 23.28
CA PRO A 239 5.07 -15.26 21.90
C PRO A 239 3.58 -15.00 21.56
N CYS A 240 3.30 -14.36 20.45
CA CYS A 240 1.97 -14.09 19.94
C CYS A 240 1.87 -14.62 18.51
N ALA A 241 0.80 -15.36 18.18
CA ALA A 241 0.55 -15.81 16.82
C ALA A 241 -0.45 -14.89 16.11
N CYS A 242 -0.25 -14.66 14.81
CA CYS A 242 -1.23 -13.95 13.99
C CYS A 242 -2.53 -14.73 13.90
N ALA A 243 -3.67 -14.05 14.06
CA ALA A 243 -4.97 -14.69 13.87
C ALA A 243 -5.11 -15.20 12.44
N PRO A 244 -5.55 -16.46 12.21
CA PRO A 244 -5.79 -16.99 10.88
C PRO A 244 -6.77 -16.10 10.12
N TYR A 245 -6.55 -15.98 8.80
CA TYR A 245 -7.40 -15.20 7.87
C TYR A 245 -7.54 -13.70 8.14
N ARG A 246 -6.82 -13.12 9.09
CA ARG A 246 -6.77 -11.66 9.33
C ARG A 246 -5.48 -11.04 8.78
N ALA A 247 -5.43 -10.82 7.47
CA ALA A 247 -4.31 -10.18 6.77
C ALA A 247 -3.96 -8.76 7.32
N ARG A 248 -4.89 -8.11 8.02
CA ARG A 248 -4.70 -6.74 8.55
C ARG A 248 -3.66 -6.64 9.69
N THR A 249 -3.49 -7.68 10.50
CA THR A 249 -2.49 -7.70 11.58
C THR A 249 -1.08 -7.93 11.05
N LYS A 250 -0.94 -8.64 9.92
CA LYS A 250 0.33 -8.99 9.27
C LYS A 250 0.85 -7.93 8.28
N GLY A 251 0.07 -6.92 7.93
CA GLY A 251 0.41 -5.94 6.89
C GLY A 251 1.70 -5.14 7.12
N LYS A 252 2.37 -5.30 8.27
CA LYS A 252 3.67 -4.71 8.57
C LYS A 252 4.81 -5.61 8.08
N ASP A 253 4.68 -6.92 8.25
CA ASP A 253 5.72 -7.91 7.93
C ASP A 253 5.77 -8.25 6.46
N GLU A 254 4.62 -8.44 5.81
CA GLU A 254 4.56 -8.63 4.36
C GLU A 254 5.25 -7.50 3.59
N ARG A 255 5.15 -6.27 4.13
CA ARG A 255 5.88 -5.13 3.58
C ARG A 255 7.38 -5.19 3.87
N GLY A 256 7.78 -5.69 5.04
CA GLY A 256 9.18 -5.88 5.43
C GLY A 256 9.86 -6.92 4.55
N VAL A 257 9.32 -8.13 4.48
CA VAL A 257 9.82 -9.22 3.63
C VAL A 257 9.78 -8.83 2.15
N GLY A 258 8.67 -8.24 1.69
CA GLY A 258 8.54 -7.74 0.33
C GLY A 258 9.59 -6.67 -0.01
N TYR A 259 9.85 -5.75 0.91
CA TYR A 259 10.86 -4.70 0.74
C TYR A 259 12.26 -5.29 0.63
N VAL A 260 12.65 -6.24 1.49
CA VAL A 260 13.93 -6.94 1.38
C VAL A 260 14.06 -7.67 0.04
N LYS A 261 13.04 -8.45 -0.35
CA LYS A 261 13.05 -9.21 -1.61
C LYS A 261 13.21 -8.32 -2.85
N HIS A 262 12.57 -7.16 -2.87
CA HIS A 262 12.56 -6.27 -4.04
C HIS A 262 13.72 -5.27 -4.04
N ASN A 263 14.15 -4.79 -2.89
CA ASN A 263 15.16 -3.75 -2.80
C ASN A 263 16.57 -4.28 -2.49
N ALA A 264 16.68 -5.28 -1.59
CA ALA A 264 17.98 -5.83 -1.22
C ALA A 264 18.45 -6.96 -2.15
N LEU A 265 17.54 -7.79 -2.69
CA LEU A 265 17.91 -9.03 -3.37
C LEU A 265 17.62 -9.06 -4.87
N ALA A 266 16.61 -8.35 -5.35
CA ALA A 266 16.18 -8.45 -6.74
C ALA A 266 17.31 -8.08 -7.72
N GLY A 267 17.59 -8.97 -8.69
CA GLY A 267 18.57 -8.74 -9.73
C GLY A 267 20.03 -8.79 -9.30
N ARG A 268 20.31 -9.19 -8.04
CA ARG A 268 21.68 -9.26 -7.51
C ARG A 268 22.23 -10.68 -7.56
N SER A 269 23.55 -10.77 -7.66
CA SER A 269 24.33 -12.00 -7.53
C SER A 269 25.42 -11.82 -6.48
N PHE A 270 25.79 -12.90 -5.81
CA PHE A 270 26.74 -12.90 -4.71
C PHE A 270 27.84 -13.93 -4.93
N ALA A 271 29.06 -13.61 -4.54
CA ALA A 271 30.20 -14.52 -4.69
C ALA A 271 30.10 -15.73 -3.74
N SER A 272 29.43 -15.56 -2.58
CA SER A 272 29.24 -16.61 -1.58
C SER A 272 28.02 -16.29 -0.70
N PHE A 273 27.59 -17.25 0.11
CA PHE A 273 26.55 -17.03 1.11
C PHE A 273 26.98 -15.98 2.15
N ALA A 274 28.26 -15.98 2.55
CA ALA A 274 28.80 -14.94 3.44
C ALA A 274 28.75 -13.54 2.81
N ALA A 275 28.99 -13.42 1.51
CA ALA A 275 28.86 -12.16 0.79
C ALA A 275 27.38 -11.66 0.74
N LEU A 276 26.42 -12.58 0.63
CA LEU A 276 25.01 -12.27 0.76
C LEU A 276 24.66 -11.73 2.16
N GLU A 277 25.12 -12.39 3.22
CA GLU A 277 24.87 -11.93 4.60
C GLU A 277 25.50 -10.56 4.86
N ALA A 278 26.76 -10.35 4.46
CA ALA A 278 27.42 -9.06 4.57
C ALA A 278 26.69 -7.94 3.82
N HIS A 279 26.19 -8.27 2.61
CA HIS A 279 25.37 -7.32 1.84
C HIS A 279 24.07 -6.97 2.58
N LEU A 280 23.37 -7.94 3.16
CA LEU A 280 22.12 -7.68 3.91
C LEU A 280 22.37 -6.81 5.15
N GLU A 281 23.45 -7.05 5.89
CA GLU A 281 23.84 -6.22 7.02
C GLU A 281 24.16 -4.78 6.61
N GLN A 282 24.94 -4.63 5.54
CA GLN A 282 25.25 -3.32 4.98
C GLN A 282 23.98 -2.60 4.51
N TRP A 283 23.13 -3.29 3.77
CA TRP A 283 21.87 -2.76 3.26
C TRP A 283 20.92 -2.31 4.38
N VAL A 284 20.80 -3.07 5.47
CA VAL A 284 20.01 -2.66 6.64
C VAL A 284 20.55 -1.35 7.21
N ARG A 285 21.86 -1.27 7.43
CA ARG A 285 22.51 -0.11 8.05
C ARG A 285 22.45 1.14 7.18
N GLU A 286 22.70 1.02 5.88
CA GLU A 286 22.86 2.17 4.98
C GLU A 286 21.57 2.58 4.28
N ILE A 287 20.63 1.66 4.09
CA ILE A 287 19.42 1.90 3.33
C ILE A 287 18.16 1.77 4.17
N ALA A 288 17.96 0.62 4.84
CA ALA A 288 16.72 0.38 5.56
C ALA A 288 16.56 1.26 6.80
N ASP A 289 17.62 1.39 7.62
CA ASP A 289 17.62 2.20 8.84
C ASP A 289 17.60 3.72 8.55
N MET A 290 18.12 4.14 7.38
CA MET A 290 18.11 5.54 6.94
C MET A 290 16.79 5.97 6.30
N ARG A 291 15.91 5.00 6.02
CA ARG A 291 14.64 5.26 5.34
C ARG A 291 13.68 6.05 6.21
N VAL A 292 13.19 7.18 5.70
CA VAL A 292 12.03 7.87 6.25
C VAL A 292 10.77 7.13 5.84
N HIS A 293 10.08 6.54 6.80
CA HIS A 293 8.82 5.86 6.51
C HIS A 293 7.72 6.88 6.25
N GLY A 294 7.14 6.88 5.06
CA GLY A 294 6.05 7.78 4.67
C GLY A 294 4.81 7.72 5.58
N THR A 295 4.77 6.74 6.48
CA THR A 295 3.70 6.53 7.44
C THR A 295 3.97 7.19 8.79
N THR A 296 5.23 7.27 9.21
CA THR A 296 5.62 7.73 10.55
C THR A 296 6.36 9.07 10.50
N GLY A 297 6.79 9.51 9.32
CA GLY A 297 7.45 10.80 9.10
C GLY A 297 8.83 10.97 9.76
N ASP A 298 9.28 9.99 10.56
CA ASP A 298 10.48 10.13 11.39
C ASP A 298 11.20 8.77 11.53
N GLY A 299 12.29 8.57 10.80
CA GLY A 299 13.00 7.28 10.79
C GLY A 299 13.95 7.08 11.97
N SER A 300 14.95 7.96 12.13
CA SER A 300 16.07 7.73 13.04
C SER A 300 15.74 7.95 14.53
N ARG A 301 14.90 8.94 14.87
CA ARG A 301 14.50 9.25 16.25
C ARG A 301 13.66 8.15 16.89
N ARG A 302 12.71 7.57 16.13
CA ARG A 302 11.89 6.46 16.61
C ARG A 302 12.71 5.20 16.82
N ALA A 303 13.73 4.92 15.98
CA ALA A 303 14.63 3.79 16.14
C ALA A 303 15.43 3.86 17.47
N GLN A 304 15.92 5.05 17.83
CA GLN A 304 16.65 5.24 19.10
C GLN A 304 15.75 5.06 20.33
N ILE A 305 14.51 5.55 20.29
CA ILE A 305 13.55 5.41 21.38
C ILE A 305 13.15 3.94 21.57
N ASP A 306 12.93 3.21 20.50
CA ASP A 306 12.58 1.79 20.53
C ASP A 306 13.72 0.95 21.12
N SER A 307 14.95 1.17 20.69
CA SER A 307 16.14 0.48 21.18
C SER A 307 16.40 0.74 22.66
N ARG A 308 16.19 1.98 23.13
CA ARG A 308 16.35 2.32 24.56
C ARG A 308 15.30 1.64 25.44
N LYS A 309 14.04 1.53 24.98
CA LYS A 309 12.96 0.89 25.74
C LYS A 309 13.00 -0.63 25.67
N ALA A 310 13.43 -1.23 24.56
CA ALA A 310 13.68 -2.66 24.46
C ALA A 310 14.83 -3.10 25.39
N ALA A 311 15.83 -2.24 25.60
CA ALA A 311 16.94 -2.51 26.51
C ALA A 311 16.56 -2.57 28.00
N VAL A 312 15.46 -1.90 28.40
CA VAL A 312 15.01 -1.85 29.81
C VAL A 312 14.55 -3.23 30.34
N HIS A 313 14.12 -4.13 29.45
CA HIS A 313 13.69 -5.48 29.88
C HIS A 313 14.84 -6.46 30.16
N ARG A 314 16.10 -6.08 29.94
CA ARG A 314 17.26 -6.97 30.23
C ARG A 314 17.48 -7.32 31.70
N HIS A 315 16.92 -6.60 32.66
CA HIS A 315 17.23 -6.75 34.08
C HIS A 315 16.04 -7.03 35.01
N ALA A 316 14.81 -7.15 34.51
CA ALA A 316 13.63 -7.33 35.37
C ALA A 316 13.02 -8.73 35.36
N ALA A 317 13.61 -9.71 34.70
CA ALA A 317 13.11 -11.08 34.67
C ALA A 317 13.69 -11.91 35.82
N THR A 318 13.31 -11.60 37.05
CA THR A 318 13.40 -12.59 38.16
C THR A 318 12.39 -13.69 37.87
N ALA A 319 12.87 -14.91 37.77
CA ALA A 319 12.25 -16.12 37.22
C ALA A 319 10.89 -16.57 37.85
N ALA A 320 10.40 -15.96 38.91
CA ALA A 320 9.21 -16.40 39.63
C ALA A 320 7.87 -15.79 39.18
N ALA A 321 7.88 -14.65 38.48
CA ALA A 321 6.64 -13.94 38.09
C ALA A 321 6.14 -14.29 36.69
N CYS A 322 6.91 -15.01 35.88
CA CYS A 322 6.62 -15.23 34.46
C CYS A 322 5.61 -16.36 34.22
N THR A 323 5.57 -17.40 35.06
CA THR A 323 4.78 -18.61 34.78
C THR A 323 3.26 -18.40 34.89
N SER A 324 2.78 -17.59 35.83
CA SER A 324 1.33 -17.32 35.97
C SER A 324 0.83 -16.25 35.00
N ARG A 325 1.68 -15.32 34.57
CA ARG A 325 1.30 -14.26 33.60
C ARG A 325 1.28 -14.74 32.15
N LEU A 326 2.07 -15.74 31.78
CA LEU A 326 2.10 -16.32 30.44
C LEU A 326 0.78 -17.03 30.08
N LEU A 327 0.23 -17.81 31.04
CA LEU A 327 -1.02 -18.56 30.82
C LEU A 327 -2.27 -17.67 30.81
N HIS A 328 -2.30 -16.59 31.60
CA HIS A 328 -3.46 -15.69 31.67
C HIS A 328 -3.43 -14.56 30.63
N ARG A 329 -2.27 -14.05 30.21
CA ARG A 329 -2.18 -12.99 29.21
C ARG A 329 -2.37 -13.49 27.77
N SER A 330 -1.95 -14.70 27.44
CA SER A 330 -2.25 -15.30 26.13
C SER A 330 -3.76 -15.45 25.89
N ARG A 331 -4.56 -15.73 26.93
CA ARG A 331 -6.02 -15.79 26.85
C ARG A 331 -6.71 -14.42 26.78
N ALA A 332 -6.30 -13.47 27.60
CA ALA A 332 -7.06 -12.22 27.78
C ALA A 332 -6.67 -11.11 26.78
N GLN A 333 -5.41 -10.92 26.47
CA GLN A 333 -4.96 -9.77 25.65
C GLN A 333 -5.04 -10.01 24.14
N CYS A 334 -4.83 -11.23 23.66
CA CYS A 334 -5.14 -11.54 22.25
C CYS A 334 -6.66 -11.44 21.96
N VAL A 335 -7.50 -11.77 22.94
CA VAL A 335 -8.97 -11.71 22.82
C VAL A 335 -9.47 -10.28 22.96
N GLN A 336 -9.01 -9.49 23.94
CA GLN A 336 -9.48 -8.12 24.14
C GLN A 336 -9.03 -7.15 23.03
N ARG A 337 -7.82 -7.34 22.49
CA ARG A 337 -7.38 -6.51 21.34
C ARG A 337 -8.05 -6.88 20.03
N ALA A 338 -8.60 -8.09 19.90
CA ALA A 338 -9.41 -8.48 18.75
C ALA A 338 -10.85 -7.93 18.81
N VAL A 339 -11.41 -7.71 20.01
CA VAL A 339 -12.76 -7.20 20.23
C VAL A 339 -12.83 -5.67 20.14
N ALA A 340 -11.77 -4.95 20.51
CA ALA A 340 -11.71 -3.47 20.41
C ALA A 340 -11.64 -2.93 18.97
N VAL A 341 -11.56 -3.79 17.96
CA VAL A 341 -11.55 -3.43 16.53
C VAL A 341 -12.91 -3.66 15.85
N ASP A 342 -13.87 -4.27 16.55
CA ASP A 342 -15.22 -4.56 16.04
C ASP A 342 -16.32 -3.59 16.60
N ARG A 343 -15.94 -2.47 17.23
CA ARG A 343 -16.88 -1.38 17.60
C ARG A 343 -16.52 -0.08 16.91
#